data_dab7eaa76efba46e3568713689cf4933
#
_entry.id   dab7eaa76efba46e3568713689cf4933
#
_cell.length_a   1.000
_cell.length_b   1.000
_cell.length_c   1.000
_cell.angle_alpha   90.00
_cell.angle_beta   90.00
_cell.angle_gamma   90.00
#
_symmetry.space_group_name_H-M   'P 1'
#
loop_
_entity.id
_entity.type
_entity.pdbx_description
1 polymer ?
#
loop_
_entity_poly.entity_id
_entity_poly.type
_entity_poly.pdbx_seq_one_letter_code
_entity_poly.pdbx_strand_id
1 'polypeptide(L)'
;IPSYEKTWGVWTDPQAPLSYSCYSDIFAETLLLNLHPLIEKKTNKKLLPTYSYVRIYKKGDVLKKHKDRESCEVSATLNLYGSKWPIYFKDKEQKIKKVILNEGDLAIYKGCELEHWRDELQQDFCVQVFLHYTNPNNKHLEFDERGFPGLPEGYTRPDLKKHMLDQNNVFKK
;
A
#
# COMPACT_ATOMS: atom_id res chain seq x y z
N ILE A 1 17.31 13.84 11.83
CA ILE A 1 16.35 13.10 12.67
C ILE A 1 16.87 11.68 12.83
N PRO A 2 16.76 11.10 14.04
CA PRO A 2 17.38 9.82 14.34
C PRO A 2 16.75 8.64 13.59
N SER A 3 17.49 7.54 13.47
CA SER A 3 17.12 6.33 12.72
C SER A 3 15.81 5.65 13.15
N TYR A 4 15.28 5.97 14.32
CA TYR A 4 13.98 5.47 14.79
C TYR A 4 12.77 6.06 14.05
N GLU A 5 12.95 7.07 13.20
CA GLU A 5 11.88 7.58 12.32
C GLU A 5 11.26 6.48 11.46
N LYS A 6 12.06 5.52 11.05
CA LYS A 6 11.56 4.36 10.28
C LYS A 6 10.53 3.55 11.06
N THR A 7 10.62 3.54 12.39
CA THR A 7 9.71 2.80 13.26
C THR A 7 8.44 3.59 13.59
N TRP A 8 8.56 4.93 13.71
CA TRP A 8 7.48 5.80 14.15
C TRP A 8 6.80 6.56 13.02
N GLY A 9 7.29 6.38 11.78
CA GLY A 9 6.84 7.10 10.61
C GLY A 9 7.66 8.36 10.33
N VAL A 10 7.39 8.98 9.19
CA VAL A 10 8.12 10.13 8.66
C VAL A 10 7.19 11.22 8.14
N TRP A 11 7.69 12.45 8.07
CA TRP A 11 6.99 13.60 7.46
C TRP A 11 7.71 14.13 6.21
N THR A 12 8.65 13.36 5.68
CA THR A 12 9.55 13.76 4.59
C THR A 12 9.33 12.98 3.29
N ASP A 13 8.19 12.30 3.15
CA ASP A 13 7.87 11.54 1.94
C ASP A 13 7.72 12.48 0.73
N PRO A 14 8.51 12.32 -0.36
CA PRO A 14 8.47 13.22 -1.51
C PRO A 14 7.14 13.23 -2.26
N GLN A 15 6.34 12.16 -2.16
CA GLN A 15 5.03 12.05 -2.80
C GLN A 15 3.96 12.84 -2.04
N ALA A 16 4.09 12.93 -0.72
CA ALA A 16 3.16 13.61 0.17
C ALA A 16 3.93 14.40 1.23
N PRO A 17 4.62 15.48 0.84
CA PRO A 17 5.42 16.28 1.76
C PRO A 17 4.57 16.81 2.90
N LEU A 18 5.09 16.77 4.12
CA LEU A 18 4.43 17.24 5.35
C LEU A 18 3.25 16.38 5.83
N SER A 19 2.90 15.30 5.14
CA SER A 19 1.96 14.30 5.65
C SER A 19 2.69 13.26 6.49
N TYR A 20 2.07 12.82 7.59
CA TYR A 20 2.60 11.69 8.33
C TYR A 20 2.52 10.43 7.48
N SER A 21 3.59 9.67 7.43
CA SER A 21 3.68 8.42 6.67
C SER A 21 4.36 7.34 7.50
N CYS A 22 3.79 6.14 7.54
CA CYS A 22 4.37 4.99 8.20
C CYS A 22 4.40 3.79 7.25
N TYR A 23 5.61 3.27 7.05
CA TYR A 23 5.86 2.10 6.22
C TYR A 23 5.74 0.85 7.09
N SER A 24 4.98 -0.13 6.64
CA SER A 24 4.85 -1.44 7.29
C SER A 24 4.39 -1.34 8.76
N ASP A 25 3.41 -0.50 9.02
CA ASP A 25 2.74 -0.43 10.31
C ASP A 25 2.05 -1.76 10.64
N ILE A 26 2.12 -2.21 11.90
CA ILE A 26 1.64 -3.55 12.29
C ILE A 26 0.14 -3.75 12.05
N PHE A 27 -0.67 -2.71 12.24
CA PHE A 27 -2.10 -2.76 11.97
C PHE A 27 -2.36 -2.87 10.46
N ALA A 28 -1.68 -2.06 9.65
CA ALA A 28 -1.82 -2.07 8.21
C ALA A 28 -1.29 -3.37 7.57
N GLU A 29 -0.22 -3.96 8.11
CA GLU A 29 0.27 -5.28 7.71
C GLU A 29 -0.75 -6.38 8.05
N THR A 30 -1.45 -6.26 9.18
CA THR A 30 -2.54 -7.18 9.54
C THR A 30 -3.70 -7.07 8.55
N LEU A 31 -4.07 -5.85 8.13
CA LEU A 31 -5.06 -5.64 7.07
C LEU A 31 -4.59 -6.21 5.72
N LEU A 32 -3.33 -6.01 5.38
CA LEU A 32 -2.71 -6.56 4.16
C LEU A 32 -2.91 -8.08 4.06
N LEU A 33 -2.67 -8.79 5.15
CA LEU A 33 -2.82 -10.23 5.21
C LEU A 33 -4.29 -10.66 5.22
N ASN A 34 -5.14 -10.02 6.02
CA ASN A 34 -6.56 -10.38 6.14
C ASN A 34 -7.36 -10.10 4.86
N LEU A 35 -7.01 -9.04 4.13
CA LEU A 35 -7.67 -8.69 2.87
C LEU A 35 -7.10 -9.44 1.66
N HIS A 36 -5.96 -10.10 1.78
CA HIS A 36 -5.29 -10.81 0.71
C HIS A 36 -6.22 -11.78 -0.05
N PRO A 37 -6.98 -12.69 0.62
CA PRO A 37 -7.89 -13.59 -0.10
C PRO A 37 -8.98 -12.85 -0.89
N LEU A 38 -9.47 -11.72 -0.36
CA LEU A 38 -10.44 -10.88 -1.05
C LEU A 38 -9.84 -10.24 -2.30
N ILE A 39 -8.61 -9.72 -2.21
CA ILE A 39 -7.89 -9.11 -3.34
C ILE A 39 -7.64 -10.15 -4.43
N GLU A 40 -7.16 -11.35 -4.09
CA GLU A 40 -6.99 -12.46 -5.03
C GLU A 40 -8.31 -12.78 -5.75
N LYS A 41 -9.40 -12.93 -4.99
CA LYS A 41 -10.74 -13.20 -5.55
C LYS A 41 -11.20 -12.09 -6.50
N LYS A 42 -11.02 -10.83 -6.12
CA LYS A 42 -11.47 -9.67 -6.94
C LYS A 42 -10.64 -9.47 -8.20
N THR A 43 -9.37 -9.80 -8.15
CA THR A 43 -8.45 -9.66 -9.29
C THR A 43 -8.37 -10.92 -10.16
N ASN A 44 -8.88 -12.04 -9.68
CA ASN A 44 -8.71 -13.38 -10.25
C ASN A 44 -7.23 -13.72 -10.48
N LYS A 45 -6.38 -13.38 -9.51
CA LYS A 45 -4.93 -13.60 -9.56
C LYS A 45 -4.45 -14.26 -8.30
N LYS A 46 -3.39 -15.07 -8.40
CA LYS A 46 -2.57 -15.47 -7.27
C LYS A 46 -1.55 -14.37 -6.98
N LEU A 47 -1.50 -13.94 -5.74
CA LEU A 47 -0.70 -12.79 -5.32
C LEU A 47 0.15 -13.13 -4.10
N LEU A 48 1.22 -12.35 -3.91
CA LEU A 48 1.99 -12.27 -2.67
C LEU A 48 1.82 -10.85 -2.12
N PRO A 49 1.52 -10.70 -0.82
CA PRO A 49 1.55 -9.40 -0.18
C PRO A 49 3.01 -8.89 -0.13
N THR A 50 3.21 -7.63 -0.51
CA THR A 50 4.53 -7.01 -0.48
C THR A 50 4.71 -6.12 0.74
N TYR A 51 3.96 -5.05 0.88
CA TYR A 51 4.00 -4.19 2.06
C TYR A 51 2.74 -3.34 2.17
N SER A 52 2.56 -2.75 3.34
CA SER A 52 1.55 -1.74 3.60
C SER A 52 2.17 -0.37 3.84
N TYR A 53 1.35 0.65 3.69
CA TYR A 53 1.73 2.03 3.96
C TYR A 53 0.53 2.77 4.56
N VAL A 54 0.75 3.55 5.60
CA VAL A 54 -0.27 4.39 6.22
C VAL A 54 0.10 5.84 6.04
N ARG A 55 -0.86 6.69 5.66
CA ARG A 55 -0.68 8.13 5.64
C ARG A 55 -1.83 8.83 6.32
N ILE A 56 -1.50 9.85 7.10
CA ILE A 56 -2.44 10.80 7.66
C ILE A 56 -2.20 12.12 6.94
N TYR A 57 -3.14 12.45 6.09
CA TYR A 57 -3.16 13.71 5.37
C TYR A 57 -3.97 14.74 6.15
N LYS A 58 -3.55 15.99 6.07
CA LYS A 58 -4.24 17.15 6.62
C LYS A 58 -4.60 18.14 5.54
N LYS A 59 -5.44 19.10 5.84
CA LYS A 59 -5.84 20.18 4.93
C LYS A 59 -4.61 20.82 4.27
N GLY A 60 -4.68 20.99 2.96
CA GLY A 60 -3.57 21.49 2.13
C GLY A 60 -2.63 20.42 1.59
N ASP A 61 -2.69 19.19 2.10
CA ASP A 61 -1.84 18.12 1.61
C ASP A 61 -2.29 17.63 0.22
N VAL A 62 -1.33 17.15 -0.56
CA VAL A 62 -1.53 16.57 -1.88
C VAL A 62 -0.87 15.19 -1.95
N LEU A 63 -1.36 14.32 -2.80
CA LEU A 63 -0.60 13.17 -3.27
C LEU A 63 -0.17 13.43 -4.70
N LYS A 64 1.12 13.66 -4.91
CA LYS A 64 1.67 13.97 -6.23
C LYS A 64 1.41 12.84 -7.23
N LYS A 65 1.31 13.19 -8.50
CA LYS A 65 1.18 12.21 -9.59
C LYS A 65 2.37 11.27 -9.61
N HIS A 66 2.08 9.97 -9.55
CA HIS A 66 3.10 8.93 -9.57
C HIS A 66 2.52 7.59 -10.05
N LYS A 67 3.38 6.66 -10.29
CA LYS A 67 3.10 5.23 -10.35
C LYS A 67 3.80 4.56 -9.20
N ASP A 68 3.23 3.47 -8.70
CA ASP A 68 3.87 2.67 -7.67
C ASP A 68 5.09 1.92 -8.22
N ARG A 69 5.88 1.37 -7.32
CA ARG A 69 7.03 0.52 -7.65
C ARG A 69 6.58 -0.76 -8.35
N GLU A 70 7.50 -1.43 -9.05
CA GLU A 70 7.24 -2.68 -9.77
C GLU A 70 6.83 -3.85 -8.84
N SER A 71 7.14 -3.77 -7.56
CA SER A 71 6.62 -4.70 -6.53
C SER A 71 5.15 -4.47 -6.15
N CYS A 72 4.49 -3.48 -6.73
CA CYS A 72 3.10 -3.09 -6.46
C CYS A 72 2.22 -3.30 -7.70
N GLU A 73 2.26 -4.50 -8.28
CA GLU A 73 1.45 -4.82 -9.48
C GLU A 73 -0.05 -4.64 -9.23
N VAL A 74 -0.49 -4.99 -8.04
CA VAL A 74 -1.84 -4.75 -7.55
C VAL A 74 -1.75 -3.94 -6.27
N SER A 75 -2.28 -2.75 -6.32
CA SER A 75 -2.39 -1.85 -5.17
C SER A 75 -3.85 -1.71 -4.75
N ALA A 76 -4.05 -1.50 -3.47
CA ALA A 76 -5.34 -1.14 -2.93
C ALA A 76 -5.19 0.09 -2.01
N THR A 77 -6.08 1.07 -2.17
CA THR A 77 -6.18 2.20 -1.24
C THR A 77 -7.48 2.11 -0.47
N LEU A 78 -7.39 2.12 0.84
CA LEU A 78 -8.49 2.06 1.78
C LEU A 78 -8.65 3.43 2.44
N ASN A 79 -9.84 4.02 2.36
CA ASN A 79 -10.18 5.17 3.20
C ASN A 79 -10.52 4.65 4.61
N LEU A 80 -9.55 4.71 5.52
CA LEU A 80 -9.72 4.19 6.87
C LEU A 80 -10.61 5.10 7.71
N TYR A 81 -10.38 6.41 7.63
CA TYR A 81 -11.13 7.39 8.42
C TYR A 81 -11.00 8.80 7.85
N GLY A 82 -12.01 9.65 8.07
CA GLY A 82 -12.01 11.07 7.76
C GLY A 82 -12.62 11.40 6.40
N SER A 83 -12.09 12.39 5.75
CA SER A 83 -12.72 13.04 4.61
C SER A 83 -12.80 12.16 3.36
N LYS A 84 -13.92 12.32 2.62
CA LYS A 84 -14.07 11.73 1.27
C LYS A 84 -13.20 12.49 0.29
N TRP A 85 -11.96 12.10 0.18
CA TRP A 85 -10.96 12.75 -0.66
C TRP A 85 -10.73 11.96 -1.96
N PRO A 86 -11.07 12.54 -3.13
CA PRO A 86 -10.96 11.82 -4.40
C PRO A 86 -9.56 11.36 -4.71
N ILE A 87 -9.45 10.15 -5.27
CA ILE A 87 -8.25 9.70 -5.98
C ILE A 87 -8.53 9.69 -7.47
N TYR A 88 -7.57 10.14 -8.24
CA TYR A 88 -7.63 10.19 -9.70
C TYR A 88 -6.68 9.16 -10.29
N PHE A 89 -7.12 8.51 -11.36
CA PHE A 89 -6.36 7.54 -12.13
C PHE A 89 -6.34 7.96 -13.58
N LYS A 90 -5.20 7.86 -14.23
CA LYS A 90 -5.06 8.07 -15.66
C LYS A 90 -4.87 6.71 -16.33
N ASP A 91 -5.78 6.35 -17.22
CA ASP A 91 -5.73 5.09 -17.95
C ASP A 91 -4.78 5.15 -19.16
N LYS A 92 -4.63 4.02 -19.87
CA LYS A 92 -3.76 3.92 -21.06
C LYS A 92 -4.25 4.80 -22.22
N GLU A 93 -5.53 5.13 -22.27
CA GLU A 93 -6.13 6.04 -23.24
C GLU A 93 -6.05 7.51 -22.82
N GLN A 94 -5.30 7.83 -21.78
CA GLN A 94 -5.14 9.16 -21.18
C GLN A 94 -6.42 9.72 -20.55
N LYS A 95 -7.46 8.90 -20.38
CA LYS A 95 -8.70 9.32 -19.71
C LYS A 95 -8.50 9.32 -18.19
N ILE A 96 -9.03 10.37 -17.56
CA ILE A 96 -8.95 10.52 -16.10
C ILE A 96 -10.23 9.97 -15.49
N LYS A 97 -10.07 9.06 -14.52
CA LYS A 97 -11.14 8.51 -13.70
C LYS A 97 -11.01 9.03 -12.29
N LYS A 98 -12.08 9.62 -11.77
CA LYS A 98 -12.19 10.09 -10.39
C LYS A 98 -12.91 9.04 -9.56
N VAL A 99 -12.32 8.63 -8.46
CA VAL A 99 -12.90 7.68 -7.50
C VAL A 99 -13.01 8.35 -6.14
N ILE A 100 -14.18 8.24 -5.52
CA ILE A 100 -14.44 8.74 -4.16
C ILE A 100 -14.74 7.53 -3.29
N LEU A 101 -14.04 7.42 -2.17
CA LEU A 101 -14.17 6.34 -1.20
C LEU A 101 -14.81 6.87 0.07
N ASN A 102 -15.85 6.19 0.57
CA ASN A 102 -16.33 6.39 1.92
C ASN A 102 -15.37 5.72 2.91
N GLU A 103 -15.57 5.97 4.20
CA GLU A 103 -14.85 5.22 5.25
C GLU A 103 -15.14 3.72 5.10
N GLY A 104 -14.09 2.93 5.13
CA GLY A 104 -14.14 1.48 4.91
C GLY A 104 -14.17 1.04 3.44
N ASP A 105 -14.36 1.95 2.49
CA ASP A 105 -14.30 1.61 1.06
C ASP A 105 -12.84 1.41 0.61
N LEU A 106 -12.65 0.46 -0.30
CA LEU A 106 -11.35 0.10 -0.84
C LEU A 106 -11.40 0.10 -2.37
N ALA A 107 -10.46 0.78 -3.01
CA ALA A 107 -10.24 0.71 -4.46
C ALA A 107 -9.02 -0.15 -4.77
N ILE A 108 -9.19 -1.09 -5.71
CA ILE A 108 -8.12 -1.97 -6.21
C ILE A 108 -7.71 -1.49 -7.59
N TYR A 109 -6.42 -1.34 -7.83
CA TYR A 109 -5.89 -0.85 -9.10
C TYR A 109 -4.51 -1.43 -9.41
N LYS A 110 -4.06 -1.26 -10.65
CA LYS A 110 -2.73 -1.67 -11.11
C LYS A 110 -1.73 -0.57 -10.77
N GLY A 111 -1.07 -0.67 -9.60
CA GLY A 111 -0.26 0.40 -9.04
C GLY A 111 0.90 0.83 -9.94
N CYS A 112 1.66 -0.11 -10.49
CA CYS A 112 2.80 0.18 -11.37
C CYS A 112 2.42 0.57 -12.81
N GLU A 113 1.15 0.33 -13.24
CA GLU A 113 0.70 0.69 -14.60
C GLU A 113 -0.01 2.05 -14.64
N LEU A 114 -0.87 2.34 -13.66
CA LEU A 114 -1.73 3.52 -13.66
C LEU A 114 -1.10 4.69 -12.92
N GLU A 115 -0.92 5.80 -13.61
CA GLU A 115 -0.57 7.07 -12.96
C GLU A 115 -1.75 7.50 -12.09
N HIS A 116 -1.47 7.85 -10.84
CA HIS A 116 -2.52 8.24 -9.90
C HIS A 116 -2.06 9.34 -8.95
N TRP A 117 -3.04 10.10 -8.43
CA TRP A 117 -2.79 11.25 -7.58
C TRP A 117 -4.05 11.66 -6.80
N ARG A 118 -3.87 12.58 -5.88
CA ARG A 118 -4.95 13.33 -5.24
C ARG A 118 -4.62 14.81 -5.27
N ASP A 119 -5.59 15.63 -5.65
CA ASP A 119 -5.48 17.07 -5.57
C ASP A 119 -5.46 17.53 -4.11
N GLU A 120 -5.32 18.82 -3.86
CA GLU A 120 -5.25 19.37 -2.51
C GLU A 120 -6.46 18.97 -1.65
N LEU A 121 -6.20 18.45 -0.45
CA LEU A 121 -7.22 18.12 0.54
C LEU A 121 -7.81 19.40 1.13
N GLN A 122 -9.11 19.60 0.92
CA GLN A 122 -9.82 20.80 1.38
C GLN A 122 -10.40 20.66 2.80
N GLN A 123 -10.58 19.45 3.27
CA GLN A 123 -11.12 19.11 4.59
C GLN A 123 -9.99 18.90 5.60
N ASP A 124 -10.34 18.75 6.88
CA ASP A 124 -9.37 18.77 7.97
C ASP A 124 -8.33 17.65 7.87
N PHE A 125 -8.76 16.40 7.64
CA PHE A 125 -7.83 15.27 7.52
C PHE A 125 -8.43 14.06 6.81
N CYS A 126 -7.57 13.15 6.39
CA CYS A 126 -7.92 11.87 5.79
C CYS A 126 -6.85 10.82 6.11
N VAL A 127 -7.28 9.68 6.62
CA VAL A 127 -6.38 8.55 6.92
C VAL A 127 -6.54 7.50 5.84
N GLN A 128 -5.44 7.21 5.14
CA GLN A 128 -5.40 6.24 4.06
C GLN A 128 -4.44 5.10 4.40
N VAL A 129 -4.88 3.87 4.11
CA VAL A 129 -4.02 2.69 4.13
C VAL A 129 -3.81 2.23 2.69
N PHE A 130 -2.57 1.97 2.33
CA PHE A 130 -2.19 1.42 1.04
C PHE A 130 -1.67 0.00 1.25
N LEU A 131 -2.20 -0.94 0.47
CA LEU A 131 -1.89 -2.35 0.53
C LEU A 131 -1.36 -2.79 -0.83
N HIS A 132 -0.18 -3.40 -0.85
CA HIS A 132 0.48 -3.73 -2.09
C HIS A 132 0.70 -5.24 -2.23
N TYR A 133 0.47 -5.73 -3.44
CA TYR A 133 0.56 -7.14 -3.79
C TYR A 133 1.23 -7.28 -5.14
N THR A 134 1.84 -8.44 -5.37
CA THR A 134 2.51 -8.73 -6.63
C THR A 134 2.34 -10.19 -7.03
N ASN A 135 2.65 -10.50 -8.27
CA ASN A 135 2.70 -11.87 -8.77
C ASN A 135 3.81 -12.66 -8.03
N PRO A 136 3.57 -13.92 -7.63
CA PRO A 136 4.60 -14.77 -7.00
C PRO A 136 5.91 -14.91 -7.80
N ASN A 137 5.84 -14.73 -9.11
CA ASN A 137 7.01 -14.82 -9.99
C ASN A 137 7.65 -13.45 -10.31
N ASN A 138 7.20 -12.38 -9.64
CA ASN A 138 7.78 -11.07 -9.83
C ASN A 138 9.23 -11.06 -9.32
N LYS A 139 10.15 -10.68 -10.20
CA LYS A 139 11.60 -10.60 -9.89
C LYS A 139 11.99 -9.33 -9.10
N HIS A 140 11.07 -8.40 -8.92
CA HIS A 140 11.30 -7.16 -8.17
C HIS A 140 10.90 -7.25 -6.69
N LEU A 141 10.71 -8.46 -6.19
CA LEU A 141 10.45 -8.69 -4.75
C LEU A 141 11.62 -8.25 -3.86
N GLU A 142 12.84 -8.26 -4.37
CA GLU A 142 14.05 -7.86 -3.64
C GLU A 142 14.08 -6.39 -3.23
N PHE A 143 13.21 -5.55 -3.81
CA PHE A 143 13.13 -4.12 -3.45
C PHE A 143 12.24 -3.82 -2.23
N ASP A 144 11.55 -4.81 -1.70
CA ASP A 144 10.80 -4.65 -0.47
C ASP A 144 11.68 -4.96 0.74
N GLU A 145 12.10 -3.95 1.47
CA GLU A 145 13.01 -4.05 2.61
C GLU A 145 12.29 -4.24 3.96
N ARG A 146 10.97 -4.44 3.96
CA ARG A 146 10.25 -4.60 5.21
C ARG A 146 10.61 -5.89 5.94
N GLY A 147 10.56 -5.84 7.27
CA GLY A 147 10.39 -7.03 8.07
C GLY A 147 8.96 -7.59 7.93
N PHE A 148 8.79 -8.89 8.05
CA PHE A 148 7.46 -9.48 8.16
C PHE A 148 6.86 -9.17 9.54
N PRO A 149 5.53 -8.97 9.70
CA PRO A 149 4.93 -8.74 11.02
C PRO A 149 5.33 -9.83 12.01
N GLY A 150 5.88 -9.43 13.16
CA GLY A 150 6.31 -10.35 14.21
C GLY A 150 7.62 -11.07 13.96
N LEU A 151 8.34 -10.79 12.88
CA LEU A 151 9.67 -11.34 12.64
C LEU A 151 10.77 -10.48 13.30
N PRO A 152 11.84 -11.11 13.80
CA PRO A 152 12.97 -10.40 14.39
C PRO A 152 13.65 -9.48 13.39
N GLU A 153 14.27 -8.42 13.92
CA GLU A 153 15.17 -7.57 13.16
C GLU A 153 16.30 -8.42 12.54
N GLY A 154 16.63 -8.17 11.26
CA GLY A 154 17.65 -8.94 10.54
C GLY A 154 17.13 -10.14 9.76
N TYR A 155 15.81 -10.38 9.74
CA TYR A 155 15.23 -11.38 8.86
C TYR A 155 15.45 -10.99 7.40
N THR A 156 16.10 -11.85 6.63
CA THR A 156 16.39 -11.58 5.22
C THR A 156 15.20 -11.91 4.33
N ARG A 157 15.08 -11.25 3.21
CA ARG A 157 14.01 -11.41 2.25
C ARG A 157 13.87 -12.82 1.65
N PRO A 158 14.96 -13.53 1.30
CA PRO A 158 14.88 -14.92 0.86
C PRO A 158 14.20 -15.84 1.88
N ASP A 159 14.48 -15.61 3.15
CA ASP A 159 13.87 -16.36 4.25
C ASP A 159 12.39 -16.04 4.39
N LEU A 160 12.02 -14.78 4.25
CA LEU A 160 10.63 -14.34 4.24
C LEU A 160 9.83 -14.98 3.10
N LYS A 161 10.38 -15.00 1.89
CA LYS A 161 9.73 -15.63 0.74
C LYS A 161 9.49 -17.11 0.96
N LYS A 162 10.48 -17.83 1.50
CA LYS A 162 10.37 -19.25 1.85
C LYS A 162 9.29 -19.46 2.92
N HIS A 163 9.32 -18.67 3.98
CA HIS A 163 8.38 -18.76 5.09
C HIS A 163 6.92 -18.50 4.65
N MET A 164 6.70 -17.52 3.80
CA MET A 164 5.37 -17.23 3.23
C MET A 164 4.86 -18.36 2.34
N LEU A 165 5.72 -18.97 1.54
CA LEU A 165 5.37 -20.12 0.71
C LEU A 165 5.04 -21.35 1.56
N ASP A 166 5.77 -21.59 2.62
CA ASP A 166 5.55 -22.69 3.56
C ASP A 166 4.23 -22.50 4.33
N GLN A 167 3.90 -21.30 4.77
CA GLN A 167 2.63 -21.00 5.43
C GLN A 167 1.43 -21.17 4.49
N ASN A 168 1.53 -20.79 3.24
CA ASN A 168 0.49 -21.05 2.25
C ASN A 168 0.23 -22.55 2.02
N ASN A 169 1.19 -23.41 2.34
CA ASN A 169 1.03 -24.86 2.30
C ASN A 169 0.40 -25.45 3.58
N VAL A 170 0.53 -24.78 4.72
CA VAL A 170 -0.08 -25.22 6.00
C VAL A 170 -1.61 -25.04 5.99
N PHE A 171 -2.13 -24.03 5.29
CA PHE A 171 -3.57 -23.79 5.15
C PHE A 171 -4.23 -24.60 4.03
N LYS A 172 -3.51 -25.51 3.37
CA LYS A 172 -4.04 -26.41 2.34
C LYS A 172 -4.36 -27.83 2.84
N LYS A 173 -4.37 -28.06 4.16
CA LYS A 173 -4.78 -29.32 4.74
C LYS A 173 -6.18 -29.23 5.34
#